data_5c400e55197a7d838f1469e9d537d41c
#
_entry.id   5c400e55197a7d838f1469e9d537d41c
#
_cell.length_a   1.000
_cell.length_b   1.000
_cell.length_c   1.000
_cell.angle_alpha   90.00
_cell.angle_beta   90.00
_cell.angle_gamma   90.00
#
_symmetry.space_group_name_H-M   'P 1'
#
loop_
_entity.id
_entity.type
_entity.pdbx_description
1 polymer ?
#
loop_
_entity_poly.entity_id
_entity_poly.type
_entity_poly.pdbx_seq_one_letter_code
_entity_poly.pdbx_strand_id
1 'polypeptide(L)'
;MGEKDMSEKILEDYNDVFSDIVNVLLFHGQELIEPSALESISVHSQYKGEDAKLHEQERDVAKKWKRYNVQLAIIGIENQTAVEKKMPFRLIGYDGASYKSQLQANAAPIAPVVTIVLYFGEKHWCKERNIKSLMNIPKELDPYVNDYKMEVFEIAWLTDEQLEMFKSDFKVVARFFVNKRRNPDYVADDPTEIQHVDEVLKLLSVMTGDRDYEKVICDEMKGQVKSMCDVAERLKNMG
;
A
#
# COMPACT_ATOMS: atom_id res chain seq x y z
N MET A 1 -14.83 -2.04 6.41
CA MET A 1 -13.64 -2.36 5.60
C MET A 1 -13.96 -3.58 4.75
N GLY A 2 -13.66 -3.58 3.46
CA GLY A 2 -13.92 -4.71 2.57
C GLY A 2 -12.85 -5.80 2.71
N GLU A 3 -13.17 -7.03 2.29
CA GLU A 3 -12.25 -8.17 2.25
C GLU A 3 -10.95 -7.85 1.46
N LYS A 4 -11.10 -7.02 0.43
CA LYS A 4 -10.03 -6.52 -0.44
C LYS A 4 -8.94 -5.76 0.34
N ASP A 5 -9.36 -4.83 1.20
CA ASP A 5 -8.42 -4.02 1.99
C ASP A 5 -7.66 -4.88 3.00
N MET A 6 -8.33 -5.89 3.59
CA MET A 6 -7.70 -6.80 4.55
C MET A 6 -6.61 -7.67 3.91
N SER A 7 -6.83 -8.13 2.66
CA SER A 7 -5.85 -8.96 1.95
C SER A 7 -4.59 -8.16 1.56
N GLU A 8 -4.78 -6.96 1.03
CA GLU A 8 -3.69 -6.06 0.67
C GLU A 8 -2.82 -5.74 1.90
N LYS A 9 -3.46 -5.48 3.02
CA LYS A 9 -2.83 -5.13 4.28
C LYS A 9 -1.92 -6.24 4.82
N ILE A 10 -2.30 -7.50 4.66
CA ILE A 10 -1.51 -8.63 5.15
C ILE A 10 -0.16 -8.71 4.43
N LEU A 11 -0.10 -8.65 3.10
CA LEU A 11 1.15 -8.75 2.35
C LEU A 11 2.10 -7.59 2.68
N GLU A 12 1.61 -6.37 2.68
CA GLU A 12 2.42 -5.17 2.92
C GLU A 12 2.83 -5.00 4.38
N ASP A 13 2.24 -5.75 5.30
CA ASP A 13 2.67 -5.74 6.70
C ASP A 13 3.96 -6.55 6.95
N TYR A 14 4.42 -7.35 5.99
CA TYR A 14 5.75 -7.96 6.05
C TYR A 14 6.84 -6.92 5.84
N ASN A 15 7.85 -6.92 6.71
CA ASN A 15 8.88 -5.88 6.70
C ASN A 15 9.75 -5.87 5.44
N ASP A 16 10.03 -7.03 4.86
CA ASP A 16 10.75 -7.18 3.60
C ASP A 16 9.94 -6.59 2.43
N VAL A 17 8.64 -6.86 2.37
CA VAL A 17 7.74 -6.29 1.36
C VAL A 17 7.61 -4.78 1.54
N PHE A 18 7.35 -4.33 2.77
CA PHE A 18 7.20 -2.89 3.06
C PHE A 18 8.46 -2.09 2.73
N SER A 19 9.63 -2.57 3.17
CA SER A 19 10.90 -1.88 2.90
C SER A 19 11.22 -1.82 1.42
N ASP A 20 10.94 -2.90 0.68
CA ASP A 20 11.15 -2.97 -0.77
C ASP A 20 10.26 -1.97 -1.51
N ILE A 21 8.97 -1.93 -1.20
CA ILE A 21 8.02 -0.96 -1.77
C ILE A 21 8.54 0.47 -1.56
N VAL A 22 8.91 0.82 -0.34
CA VAL A 22 9.37 2.17 0.00
C VAL A 22 10.71 2.49 -0.66
N ASN A 23 11.66 1.55 -0.66
CA ASN A 23 12.96 1.72 -1.30
C ASN A 23 12.84 1.94 -2.81
N VAL A 24 11.97 1.19 -3.48
CA VAL A 24 11.76 1.34 -4.93
C VAL A 24 11.01 2.63 -5.25
N LEU A 25 9.89 2.89 -4.57
CA LEU A 25 9.00 3.97 -4.97
C LEU A 25 9.47 5.35 -4.47
N LEU A 26 9.93 5.49 -3.23
CA LEU A 26 10.40 6.76 -2.68
C LEU A 26 11.89 7.02 -2.94
N PHE A 27 12.71 5.97 -2.93
CA PHE A 27 14.17 6.10 -3.01
C PHE A 27 14.75 5.56 -4.32
N HIS A 28 13.91 5.33 -5.33
CA HIS A 28 14.32 4.95 -6.69
C HIS A 28 15.25 3.73 -6.73
N GLY A 29 14.93 2.72 -5.91
CA GLY A 29 15.69 1.47 -5.81
C GLY A 29 16.91 1.53 -4.89
N GLN A 30 17.17 2.66 -4.22
CA GLN A 30 18.20 2.73 -3.19
C GLN A 30 17.71 2.02 -1.92
N GLU A 31 18.46 1.04 -1.45
CA GLU A 31 18.16 0.26 -0.24
C GLU A 31 18.50 1.03 1.05
N LEU A 32 17.71 2.07 1.35
CA LEU A 32 17.91 2.90 2.52
C LEU A 32 17.23 2.35 3.76
N ILE A 33 16.14 1.59 3.58
CA ILE A 33 15.37 0.97 4.65
C ILE A 33 15.64 -0.53 4.64
N GLU A 34 16.27 -1.03 5.68
CA GLU A 34 16.40 -2.46 5.92
C GLU A 34 15.13 -3.00 6.61
N PRO A 35 14.66 -4.24 6.31
CA PRO A 35 13.50 -4.82 6.97
C PRO A 35 13.60 -4.83 8.51
N SER A 36 14.81 -5.06 9.03
CA SER A 36 15.11 -5.07 10.46
C SER A 36 14.99 -3.69 11.14
N ALA A 37 14.99 -2.61 10.34
CA ALA A 37 14.86 -1.24 10.82
C ALA A 37 13.39 -0.78 10.97
N LEU A 38 12.43 -1.66 10.68
CA LEU A 38 11.00 -1.37 10.69
C LEU A 38 10.31 -1.99 11.90
N GLU A 39 9.46 -1.18 12.55
CA GLU A 39 8.54 -1.63 13.59
C GLU A 39 7.11 -1.27 13.21
N SER A 40 6.20 -2.26 13.24
CA SER A 40 4.77 -2.03 13.01
C SER A 40 4.18 -1.15 14.11
N ILE A 41 3.27 -0.27 13.74
CA ILE A 41 2.51 0.57 14.67
C ILE A 41 1.01 0.37 14.45
N SER A 42 0.20 0.71 15.46
CA SER A 42 -1.24 0.72 15.31
C SER A 42 -1.65 1.73 14.23
N VAL A 43 -2.47 1.27 13.32
CA VAL A 43 -3.02 2.06 12.21
C VAL A 43 -4.35 2.72 12.56
N HIS A 44 -4.94 2.35 13.71
CA HIS A 44 -6.22 2.88 14.16
C HIS A 44 -6.07 4.25 14.78
N SER A 45 -6.91 5.19 14.36
CA SER A 45 -7.15 6.45 15.04
C SER A 45 -8.64 6.66 15.22
N GLN A 46 -9.03 7.17 16.40
CA GLN A 46 -10.42 7.45 16.72
C GLN A 46 -10.60 8.95 16.93
N TYR A 47 -11.67 9.52 16.39
CA TYR A 47 -12.08 10.88 16.67
C TYR A 47 -13.59 10.96 16.90
N LYS A 48 -14.01 11.91 17.71
CA LYS A 48 -15.43 12.16 17.97
C LYS A 48 -15.93 13.22 16.98
N GLY A 49 -16.85 12.81 16.11
CA GLY A 49 -17.48 13.73 15.16
C GLY A 49 -18.50 14.67 15.81
N GLU A 50 -19.00 15.64 15.05
CA GLU A 50 -20.06 16.57 15.50
C GLU A 50 -21.37 15.84 15.83
N ASP A 51 -21.60 14.67 15.25
CA ASP A 51 -22.71 13.76 15.55
C ASP A 51 -22.57 13.05 16.92
N ALA A 52 -21.55 13.41 17.71
CA ALA A 52 -21.17 12.82 18.99
C ALA A 52 -20.80 11.32 18.91
N LYS A 53 -20.71 10.73 17.72
CA LYS A 53 -20.27 9.35 17.52
C LYS A 53 -18.75 9.27 17.43
N LEU A 54 -18.25 8.11 17.84
CA LEU A 54 -16.85 7.77 17.66
C LEU A 54 -16.66 7.31 16.21
N HIS A 55 -15.83 8.02 15.47
CA HIS A 55 -15.42 7.65 14.13
C HIS A 55 -14.03 7.05 14.18
N GLU A 56 -13.84 5.95 13.46
CA GLU A 56 -12.55 5.31 13.29
C GLU A 56 -11.97 5.69 11.95
N GLN A 57 -10.70 6.07 11.96
CA GLN A 57 -9.87 6.17 10.77
C GLN A 57 -8.79 5.11 10.88
N GLU A 58 -8.67 4.31 9.86
CA GLU A 58 -7.69 3.25 9.79
C GLU A 58 -6.86 3.43 8.51
N ARG A 59 -5.55 3.47 8.68
CA ARG A 59 -4.58 3.40 7.59
C ARG A 59 -4.31 1.91 7.32
N ASP A 60 -4.03 1.54 6.07
CA ASP A 60 -3.82 0.13 5.75
C ASP A 60 -2.59 -0.42 6.45
N VAL A 61 -1.43 0.17 6.26
CA VAL A 61 -0.19 -0.20 6.95
C VAL A 61 0.58 1.04 7.39
N ALA A 62 1.21 0.97 8.55
CA ALA A 62 2.16 1.99 8.98
C ALA A 62 3.29 1.40 9.82
N LYS A 63 4.51 1.89 9.57
CA LYS A 63 5.71 1.43 10.28
C LYS A 63 6.57 2.60 10.71
N LYS A 64 7.24 2.43 11.88
CA LYS A 64 8.33 3.30 12.30
C LYS A 64 9.61 2.82 11.63
N TRP A 65 10.28 3.72 10.96
CA TRP A 65 11.63 3.50 10.49
C TRP A 65 12.62 3.97 11.55
N LYS A 66 13.46 3.08 12.03
CA LYS A 66 14.43 3.36 13.07
C LYS A 66 15.85 3.09 12.58
N ARG A 67 16.80 3.85 13.10
CA ARG A 67 18.23 3.57 12.97
C ARG A 67 18.83 3.61 14.36
N TYR A 68 19.37 2.48 14.81
CA TYR A 68 19.71 2.27 16.21
C TYR A 68 18.48 2.50 17.11
N ASN A 69 18.57 3.38 18.10
CA ASN A 69 17.44 3.72 18.98
C ASN A 69 16.73 5.02 18.58
N VAL A 70 17.03 5.58 17.39
CA VAL A 70 16.45 6.83 16.92
C VAL A 70 15.36 6.54 15.89
N GLN A 71 14.15 7.03 16.13
CA GLN A 71 13.07 7.01 15.14
C GLN A 71 13.34 8.09 14.08
N LEU A 72 13.53 7.67 12.84
CA LEU A 72 13.80 8.57 11.71
C LEU A 72 12.52 9.07 11.04
N ALA A 73 11.53 8.19 10.88
CA ALA A 73 10.25 8.53 10.28
C ALA A 73 9.14 7.57 10.72
N ILE A 74 7.90 7.96 10.46
CA ILE A 74 6.73 7.07 10.38
C ILE A 74 6.33 7.04 8.90
N ILE A 75 6.25 5.85 8.31
CA ILE A 75 5.87 5.68 6.92
C ILE A 75 4.58 4.88 6.88
N GLY A 76 3.59 5.38 6.14
CA GLY A 76 2.31 4.72 5.93
C GLY A 76 2.08 4.38 4.47
N ILE A 77 1.35 3.30 4.23
CA ILE A 77 0.86 2.88 2.92
C ILE A 77 -0.65 2.87 2.97
N GLU A 78 -1.27 3.38 1.92
CA GLU A 78 -2.70 3.37 1.69
C GLU A 78 -2.98 2.79 0.30
N ASN A 79 -3.77 1.73 0.22
CA ASN A 79 -4.07 1.02 -1.02
C ASN A 79 -5.36 1.50 -1.64
N GLN A 80 -5.35 1.74 -2.94
CA GLN A 80 -6.51 2.19 -3.68
C GLN A 80 -6.65 1.45 -5.01
N THR A 81 -7.86 0.96 -5.28
CA THR A 81 -8.20 0.35 -6.58
C THR A 81 -9.07 1.26 -7.44
N ALA A 82 -9.68 2.25 -6.81
CA ALA A 82 -10.47 3.29 -7.47
C ALA A 82 -9.99 4.67 -7.05
N VAL A 83 -10.21 5.66 -7.90
CA VAL A 83 -9.82 7.04 -7.62
C VAL A 83 -10.71 7.64 -6.54
N GLU A 84 -10.18 7.88 -5.35
CA GLU A 84 -10.85 8.55 -4.24
C GLU A 84 -10.52 10.05 -4.26
N LYS A 85 -11.52 10.88 -4.59
CA LYS A 85 -11.33 12.33 -4.73
C LYS A 85 -10.94 13.04 -3.44
N LYS A 86 -11.35 12.49 -2.29
CA LYS A 86 -11.09 13.07 -0.97
C LYS A 86 -9.88 12.46 -0.28
N MET A 87 -9.10 11.65 -0.99
CA MET A 87 -7.93 10.99 -0.44
C MET A 87 -6.95 11.97 0.25
N PRO A 88 -6.64 13.16 -0.28
CA PRO A 88 -5.74 14.09 0.41
C PRO A 88 -6.23 14.48 1.82
N PHE A 89 -7.57 14.58 2.02
CA PHE A 89 -8.13 14.85 3.34
C PHE A 89 -8.06 13.64 4.28
N ARG A 90 -8.13 12.43 3.76
CA ARG A 90 -7.92 11.22 4.58
C ARG A 90 -6.48 11.15 5.06
N LEU A 91 -5.52 11.37 4.15
CA LEU A 91 -4.09 11.26 4.47
C LEU A 91 -3.63 12.31 5.49
N ILE A 92 -4.04 13.57 5.35
CA ILE A 92 -3.72 14.60 6.36
C ILE A 92 -4.29 14.24 7.73
N GLY A 93 -5.45 13.57 7.77
CA GLY A 93 -6.03 13.05 9.01
C GLY A 93 -5.16 11.98 9.65
N TYR A 94 -4.66 11.03 8.88
CA TYR A 94 -3.76 9.97 9.35
C TYR A 94 -2.42 10.52 9.84
N ASP A 95 -1.83 11.43 9.08
CA ASP A 95 -0.55 12.04 9.43
C ASP A 95 -0.70 12.91 10.68
N GLY A 96 -1.80 13.67 10.79
CA GLY A 96 -2.14 14.43 11.97
C GLY A 96 -2.32 13.57 13.22
N ALA A 97 -2.99 12.42 13.10
CA ALA A 97 -3.13 11.46 14.20
C ALA A 97 -1.78 10.89 14.64
N SER A 98 -0.88 10.58 13.67
CA SER A 98 0.47 10.09 13.94
C SER A 98 1.32 11.15 14.68
N TYR A 99 1.24 12.43 14.29
CA TYR A 99 1.91 13.53 15.01
C TYR A 99 1.31 13.71 16.43
N LYS A 100 -0.02 13.66 16.56
CA LYS A 100 -0.68 13.76 17.86
C LYS A 100 -0.25 12.62 18.80
N SER A 101 -0.13 11.40 18.29
CA SER A 101 0.35 10.24 19.06
C SER A 101 1.77 10.46 19.57
N GLN A 102 2.68 11.00 18.73
CA GLN A 102 4.04 11.32 19.14
C GLN A 102 4.08 12.38 20.25
N LEU A 103 3.25 13.41 20.14
CA LEU A 103 3.14 14.46 21.18
C LEU A 103 2.63 13.90 22.49
N GLN A 104 1.61 13.03 22.46
CA GLN A 104 1.07 12.39 23.67
C GLN A 104 2.08 11.46 24.35
N ALA A 105 2.93 10.81 23.56
CA ALA A 105 4.02 9.97 24.06
C ALA A 105 5.26 10.77 24.52
N ASN A 106 5.22 12.10 24.47
CA ASN A 106 6.36 12.99 24.73
C ASN A 106 7.61 12.63 23.92
N ALA A 107 7.40 12.21 22.68
CA ALA A 107 8.49 11.88 21.78
C ALA A 107 9.34 13.14 21.47
N ALA A 108 10.65 13.01 21.56
CA ALA A 108 11.58 14.08 21.22
C ALA A 108 12.87 13.48 20.61
N PRO A 109 13.22 13.88 19.39
CA PRO A 109 12.53 14.78 18.48
C PRO A 109 11.25 14.15 17.89
N ILE A 110 10.32 14.98 17.41
CA ILE A 110 9.16 14.53 16.62
C ILE A 110 9.68 14.07 15.25
N ALA A 111 9.37 12.82 14.90
CA ALA A 111 9.75 12.25 13.62
C ALA A 111 8.76 12.65 12.52
N PRO A 112 9.22 12.89 11.27
CA PRO A 112 8.34 13.15 10.13
C PRO A 112 7.42 11.97 9.85
N VAL A 113 6.23 12.27 9.32
CA VAL A 113 5.25 11.28 8.87
C VAL A 113 5.10 11.41 7.37
N VAL A 114 5.17 10.30 6.66
CA VAL A 114 5.00 10.22 5.20
C VAL A 114 3.99 9.12 4.90
N THR A 115 2.91 9.44 4.20
CA THR A 115 1.95 8.44 3.72
C THR A 115 1.93 8.44 2.20
N ILE A 116 2.15 7.27 1.61
CA ILE A 116 2.08 7.05 0.15
C ILE A 116 0.80 6.29 -0.20
N VAL A 117 0.29 6.54 -1.39
CA VAL A 117 -0.85 5.83 -1.97
C VAL A 117 -0.36 4.89 -3.05
N LEU A 118 -0.64 3.60 -2.92
CA LEU A 118 -0.46 2.61 -3.97
C LEU A 118 -1.78 2.47 -4.72
N TYR A 119 -1.79 2.89 -5.97
CA TYR A 119 -2.96 2.84 -6.81
C TYR A 119 -2.87 1.73 -7.84
N PHE A 120 -3.76 0.76 -7.74
CA PHE A 120 -3.79 -0.45 -8.56
C PHE A 120 -4.76 -0.38 -9.75
N GLY A 121 -5.40 0.78 -9.97
CA GLY A 121 -6.37 0.95 -11.04
C GLY A 121 -5.76 0.91 -12.44
N GLU A 122 -6.51 0.38 -13.40
CA GLU A 122 -6.10 0.29 -14.81
C GLU A 122 -6.05 1.65 -15.53
N LYS A 123 -6.78 2.65 -15.02
CA LYS A 123 -6.79 4.02 -15.54
C LYS A 123 -5.86 4.88 -14.71
N HIS A 124 -5.27 5.91 -15.34
CA HIS A 124 -4.45 6.87 -14.59
C HIS A 124 -5.24 7.57 -13.47
N TRP A 125 -4.53 7.90 -12.39
CA TRP A 125 -5.06 8.77 -11.36
C TRP A 125 -5.21 10.19 -11.92
N CYS A 126 -6.41 10.53 -12.36
CA CYS A 126 -6.71 11.79 -13.05
C CYS A 126 -7.34 12.85 -12.13
N LYS A 127 -7.22 12.70 -10.80
CA LYS A 127 -7.78 13.63 -9.82
C LYS A 127 -6.68 14.38 -9.07
N GLU A 128 -7.10 15.48 -8.45
CA GLU A 128 -6.23 16.35 -7.68
C GLU A 128 -5.52 15.57 -6.56
N ARG A 129 -4.23 15.90 -6.37
CA ARG A 129 -3.37 15.24 -5.39
C ARG A 129 -3.04 16.14 -4.19
N ASN A 130 -3.77 17.26 -4.04
CA ASN A 130 -3.55 18.21 -2.96
C ASN A 130 -4.87 18.81 -2.46
N ILE A 131 -4.90 19.25 -1.20
CA ILE A 131 -6.15 19.71 -0.57
C ILE A 131 -6.61 21.06 -1.09
N LYS A 132 -5.70 21.97 -1.42
CA LYS A 132 -6.07 23.34 -1.88
C LYS A 132 -6.93 23.28 -3.14
N SER A 133 -6.60 22.43 -4.09
CA SER A 133 -7.36 22.28 -5.34
C SER A 133 -8.74 21.64 -5.16
N LEU A 134 -9.01 21.03 -4.00
CA LEU A 134 -10.31 20.47 -3.66
C LEU A 134 -11.22 21.43 -2.89
N MET A 135 -10.71 22.61 -2.54
CA MET A 135 -11.41 23.61 -1.72
C MET A 135 -11.78 24.85 -2.53
N ASN A 136 -12.89 25.48 -2.15
CA ASN A 136 -13.27 26.80 -2.62
C ASN A 136 -12.69 27.86 -1.68
N ILE A 137 -11.47 28.31 -1.95
CA ILE A 137 -10.75 29.24 -1.08
C ILE A 137 -11.01 30.68 -1.55
N PRO A 138 -11.57 31.59 -0.70
CA PRO A 138 -11.63 33.01 -0.99
C PRO A 138 -10.21 33.55 -1.23
N LYS A 139 -10.06 34.49 -2.18
CA LYS A 139 -8.75 35.02 -2.58
C LYS A 139 -7.95 35.59 -1.40
N GLU A 140 -8.66 36.22 -0.46
CA GLU A 140 -8.08 36.84 0.73
C GLU A 140 -7.52 35.82 1.71
N LEU A 141 -8.04 34.58 1.68
CA LEU A 141 -7.60 33.49 2.57
C LEU A 141 -6.55 32.59 1.93
N ASP A 142 -6.40 32.60 0.60
CA ASP A 142 -5.48 31.70 -0.09
C ASP A 142 -4.04 31.73 0.43
N PRO A 143 -3.44 32.92 0.77
CA PRO A 143 -2.09 32.97 1.32
C PRO A 143 -1.94 32.32 2.71
N TYR A 144 -3.04 32.13 3.43
CA TYR A 144 -3.05 31.61 4.81
C TYR A 144 -3.46 30.13 4.88
N VAL A 145 -3.94 29.56 3.79
CA VAL A 145 -4.31 28.13 3.74
C VAL A 145 -3.08 27.31 3.37
N ASN A 146 -2.66 26.43 4.27
CA ASN A 146 -1.59 25.48 3.96
C ASN A 146 -2.09 24.42 2.99
N ASP A 147 -1.24 24.02 2.06
CA ASP A 147 -1.51 22.89 1.20
C ASP A 147 -0.95 21.60 1.80
N TYR A 148 -1.62 20.49 1.51
CA TYR A 148 -1.13 19.14 1.79
C TYR A 148 -1.17 18.34 0.50
N LYS A 149 -0.03 17.85 0.09
CA LYS A 149 0.15 17.09 -1.14
C LYS A 149 0.34 15.62 -0.81
N MET A 150 -0.37 14.74 -1.53
CA MET A 150 -0.18 13.31 -1.45
C MET A 150 0.70 12.77 -2.59
N GLU A 151 1.46 11.74 -2.30
CA GLU A 151 2.22 11.00 -3.30
C GLU A 151 1.45 9.73 -3.69
N VAL A 152 1.15 9.61 -5.01
CA VAL A 152 0.41 8.48 -5.59
C VAL A 152 1.32 7.74 -6.55
N PHE A 153 1.50 6.46 -6.31
CA PHE A 153 2.23 5.54 -7.17
C PHE A 153 1.25 4.64 -7.90
N GLU A 154 1.21 4.76 -9.21
CA GLU A 154 0.28 4.04 -10.09
C GLU A 154 0.90 2.68 -10.45
N ILE A 155 0.60 1.64 -9.66
CA ILE A 155 1.28 0.34 -9.74
C ILE A 155 1.10 -0.34 -11.11
N ALA A 156 -0.09 -0.28 -11.68
CA ALA A 156 -0.35 -0.83 -13.00
C ALA A 156 0.40 -0.09 -14.14
N TRP A 157 1.03 1.05 -13.85
CA TRP A 157 1.72 1.91 -14.80
C TRP A 157 3.24 2.00 -14.57
N LEU A 158 3.77 1.16 -13.68
CA LEU A 158 5.21 1.05 -13.48
C LEU A 158 5.90 0.62 -14.78
N THR A 159 7.11 1.14 -14.99
CA THR A 159 7.95 0.72 -16.11
C THR A 159 8.61 -0.64 -15.83
N ASP A 160 9.10 -1.30 -16.89
CA ASP A 160 9.79 -2.58 -16.72
C ASP A 160 11.06 -2.40 -15.87
N GLU A 161 11.77 -1.25 -16.00
CA GLU A 161 12.92 -0.91 -15.17
C GLU A 161 12.54 -0.77 -13.69
N GLN A 162 11.40 -0.14 -13.40
CA GLN A 162 10.91 -0.03 -12.01
C GLN A 162 10.50 -1.40 -11.45
N LEU A 163 9.86 -2.25 -12.25
CA LEU A 163 9.51 -3.61 -11.85
C LEU A 163 10.75 -4.44 -11.48
N GLU A 164 11.86 -4.28 -12.23
CA GLU A 164 13.09 -5.00 -11.96
C GLU A 164 13.82 -4.53 -10.68
N MET A 165 13.50 -3.34 -10.16
CA MET A 165 14.06 -2.85 -8.90
C MET A 165 13.49 -3.58 -7.68
N PHE A 166 12.25 -4.11 -7.76
CA PHE A 166 11.65 -4.86 -6.64
C PHE A 166 12.34 -6.21 -6.44
N LYS A 167 12.52 -6.57 -5.17
CA LYS A 167 13.16 -7.81 -4.72
C LYS A 167 12.24 -8.73 -3.92
N SER A 168 11.18 -8.17 -3.33
CA SER A 168 10.17 -8.89 -2.56
C SER A 168 9.07 -9.45 -3.45
N ASP A 169 8.13 -10.16 -2.84
CA ASP A 169 6.94 -10.70 -3.50
C ASP A 169 6.05 -9.61 -4.12
N PHE A 170 6.22 -8.35 -3.71
CA PHE A 170 5.54 -7.24 -4.35
C PHE A 170 5.88 -7.11 -5.84
N LYS A 171 7.04 -7.60 -6.27
CA LYS A 171 7.41 -7.69 -7.69
C LYS A 171 6.39 -8.49 -8.49
N VAL A 172 5.97 -9.64 -7.97
CA VAL A 172 4.98 -10.52 -8.62
C VAL A 172 3.64 -9.81 -8.73
N VAL A 173 3.21 -9.16 -7.64
CA VAL A 173 1.97 -8.37 -7.61
C VAL A 173 2.03 -7.21 -8.62
N ALA A 174 3.08 -6.41 -8.60
CA ALA A 174 3.24 -5.27 -9.49
C ALA A 174 3.27 -5.70 -10.97
N ARG A 175 4.01 -6.76 -11.30
CA ARG A 175 4.04 -7.35 -12.65
C ARG A 175 2.65 -7.81 -13.10
N PHE A 176 1.90 -8.44 -12.20
CA PHE A 176 0.54 -8.85 -12.50
C PHE A 176 -0.31 -7.67 -12.97
N PHE A 177 -0.35 -6.56 -12.22
CA PHE A 177 -1.17 -5.39 -12.57
C PHE A 177 -0.69 -4.69 -13.85
N VAL A 178 0.62 -4.58 -14.06
CA VAL A 178 1.18 -4.02 -15.30
C VAL A 178 0.79 -4.88 -16.51
N ASN A 179 0.94 -6.19 -16.41
CA ASN A 179 0.62 -7.11 -17.51
C ASN A 179 -0.89 -7.21 -17.76
N LYS A 180 -1.71 -7.25 -16.70
CA LYS A 180 -3.17 -7.27 -16.82
C LYS A 180 -3.70 -6.01 -17.50
N ARG A 181 -3.14 -4.84 -17.20
CA ARG A 181 -3.46 -3.59 -17.91
C ARG A 181 -3.05 -3.64 -19.39
N ARG A 182 -1.87 -4.21 -19.70
CA ARG A 182 -1.36 -4.35 -21.08
C ARG A 182 -2.17 -5.38 -21.89
N ASN A 183 -2.58 -6.44 -21.23
CA ASN A 183 -3.36 -7.54 -21.83
C ASN A 183 -4.44 -8.01 -20.85
N PRO A 184 -5.74 -7.71 -21.10
CA PRO A 184 -6.84 -8.16 -20.23
C PRO A 184 -6.93 -9.68 -20.06
N ASP A 185 -6.43 -10.46 -21.03
CA ASP A 185 -6.41 -11.93 -20.98
C ASP A 185 -5.14 -12.50 -20.35
N TYR A 186 -4.31 -11.64 -19.72
CA TYR A 186 -3.07 -12.07 -19.08
C TYR A 186 -3.34 -13.10 -17.99
N VAL A 187 -2.63 -14.23 -18.09
CA VAL A 187 -2.57 -15.27 -17.04
C VAL A 187 -1.28 -15.07 -16.27
N ALA A 188 -1.37 -15.04 -14.95
CA ALA A 188 -0.22 -14.85 -14.09
C ALA A 188 0.65 -16.10 -14.09
N ASP A 189 1.74 -16.09 -14.85
CA ASP A 189 2.68 -17.18 -15.05
C ASP A 189 4.14 -16.82 -14.71
N ASP A 190 4.32 -15.88 -13.77
CA ASP A 190 5.64 -15.42 -13.33
C ASP A 190 6.39 -16.58 -12.63
N PRO A 191 7.63 -16.93 -13.08
CA PRO A 191 8.41 -18.01 -12.48
C PRO A 191 9.15 -17.60 -11.19
N THR A 192 9.05 -16.33 -10.77
CA THR A 192 9.71 -15.84 -9.56
C THR A 192 9.22 -16.62 -8.34
N GLU A 193 10.17 -17.08 -7.51
CA GLU A 193 9.84 -17.75 -6.26
C GLU A 193 9.19 -16.77 -5.29
N ILE A 194 8.05 -17.17 -4.72
CA ILE A 194 7.21 -16.38 -3.81
C ILE A 194 7.46 -16.89 -2.39
N GLN A 195 7.76 -15.99 -1.47
CA GLN A 195 7.96 -16.31 -0.05
C GLN A 195 6.63 -16.31 0.72
N HIS A 196 5.74 -15.33 0.43
CA HIS A 196 4.43 -15.15 1.08
C HIS A 196 3.30 -15.58 0.14
N VAL A 197 3.33 -16.85 -0.28
CA VAL A 197 2.42 -17.40 -1.31
C VAL A 197 0.96 -17.12 -0.98
N ASP A 198 0.55 -17.37 0.26
CA ASP A 198 -0.84 -17.22 0.67
C ASP A 198 -1.32 -15.77 0.55
N GLU A 199 -0.49 -14.84 1.00
CA GLU A 199 -0.82 -13.43 1.01
C GLU A 199 -0.84 -12.85 -0.40
N VAL A 200 0.09 -13.28 -1.27
CA VAL A 200 0.06 -12.92 -2.70
C VAL A 200 -1.20 -13.45 -3.38
N LEU A 201 -1.55 -14.71 -3.17
CA LEU A 201 -2.74 -15.30 -3.80
C LEU A 201 -4.05 -14.70 -3.26
N LYS A 202 -4.13 -14.42 -1.95
CA LYS A 202 -5.27 -13.69 -1.36
C LYS A 202 -5.41 -12.31 -1.98
N LEU A 203 -4.31 -11.56 -2.07
CA LEU A 203 -4.30 -10.25 -2.69
C LEU A 203 -4.81 -10.32 -4.13
N LEU A 204 -4.28 -11.22 -4.95
CA LEU A 204 -4.73 -11.41 -6.33
C LEU A 204 -6.20 -11.79 -6.42
N SER A 205 -6.68 -12.72 -5.57
CA SER A 205 -8.09 -13.12 -5.51
C SER A 205 -8.99 -11.91 -5.24
N VAL A 206 -8.66 -11.13 -4.23
CA VAL A 206 -9.47 -9.97 -3.83
C VAL A 206 -9.44 -8.86 -4.88
N MET A 207 -8.26 -8.58 -5.46
CA MET A 207 -8.09 -7.50 -6.44
C MET A 207 -8.73 -7.80 -7.80
N THR A 208 -8.71 -9.07 -8.21
CA THR A 208 -9.29 -9.49 -9.48
C THR A 208 -10.75 -9.89 -9.36
N GLY A 209 -11.20 -10.24 -8.15
CA GLY A 209 -12.49 -10.89 -7.89
C GLY A 209 -12.51 -12.38 -8.29
N ASP A 210 -11.35 -12.94 -8.66
CA ASP A 210 -11.20 -14.33 -9.06
C ASP A 210 -10.86 -15.20 -7.83
N ARG A 211 -11.84 -15.94 -7.35
CA ARG A 211 -11.70 -16.81 -6.16
C ARG A 211 -10.96 -18.11 -6.43
N ASP A 212 -10.59 -18.40 -7.64
CA ASP A 212 -9.83 -19.60 -7.95
C ASP A 212 -8.43 -19.55 -7.32
N TYR A 213 -7.86 -18.35 -7.14
CA TYR A 213 -6.61 -18.16 -6.37
C TYR A 213 -6.74 -18.63 -4.92
N GLU A 214 -7.88 -18.40 -4.26
CA GLU A 214 -8.13 -18.88 -2.89
C GLU A 214 -8.25 -20.40 -2.82
N LYS A 215 -8.81 -21.04 -3.85
CA LYS A 215 -8.91 -22.51 -3.92
C LYS A 215 -7.51 -23.15 -3.92
N VAL A 216 -6.54 -22.53 -4.61
CA VAL A 216 -5.15 -22.99 -4.61
C VAL A 216 -4.54 -22.96 -3.22
N ILE A 217 -4.90 -21.99 -2.38
CA ILE A 217 -4.43 -21.88 -0.99
C ILE A 217 -5.01 -22.98 -0.10
N CYS A 218 -6.28 -23.32 -0.32
CA CYS A 218 -7.02 -24.29 0.50
C CYS A 218 -6.72 -25.76 0.16
N ASP A 219 -5.97 -26.05 -0.90
CA ASP A 219 -5.63 -27.41 -1.31
C ASP A 219 -4.59 -28.04 -0.37
N GLU A 220 -4.72 -29.35 -0.12
CA GLU A 220 -3.78 -30.13 0.69
C GLU A 220 -2.33 -30.09 0.17
N MET A 221 -2.15 -29.69 -1.09
CA MET A 221 -0.85 -29.55 -1.77
C MET A 221 -0.21 -28.14 -1.67
N LYS A 222 -0.70 -27.29 -0.78
CA LYS A 222 -0.26 -25.89 -0.59
C LYS A 222 1.26 -25.70 -0.55
N GLY A 223 2.00 -26.57 0.12
CA GLY A 223 3.47 -26.49 0.24
C GLY A 223 4.26 -26.75 -1.07
N GLN A 224 3.58 -27.05 -2.17
CA GLN A 224 4.20 -27.30 -3.49
C GLN A 224 4.12 -26.08 -4.42
N VAL A 225 3.33 -25.05 -4.06
CA VAL A 225 3.26 -23.80 -4.83
C VAL A 225 4.39 -22.90 -4.40
N LYS A 226 5.24 -22.53 -5.35
CA LYS A 226 6.38 -21.66 -5.12
C LYS A 226 6.42 -20.46 -6.06
N SER A 227 5.64 -20.49 -7.15
CA SER A 227 5.63 -19.45 -8.18
C SER A 227 4.25 -19.32 -8.80
N MET A 228 4.02 -18.25 -9.58
CA MET A 228 2.78 -18.12 -10.34
C MET A 228 2.67 -19.14 -11.47
N CYS A 229 3.78 -19.69 -11.95
CA CYS A 229 3.74 -20.83 -12.90
C CYS A 229 3.04 -22.04 -12.26
N ASP A 230 3.38 -22.38 -11.01
CA ASP A 230 2.75 -23.49 -10.28
C ASP A 230 1.25 -23.22 -10.06
N VAL A 231 0.88 -21.97 -9.77
CA VAL A 231 -0.50 -21.51 -9.64
C VAL A 231 -1.27 -21.72 -10.95
N ALA A 232 -0.69 -21.23 -12.07
CA ALA A 232 -1.31 -21.35 -13.40
C ALA A 232 -1.52 -22.79 -13.82
N GLU A 233 -0.56 -23.69 -13.54
CA GLU A 233 -0.69 -25.11 -13.82
C GLU A 233 -1.83 -25.75 -13.01
N ARG A 234 -1.94 -25.40 -11.73
CA ARG A 234 -3.03 -25.89 -10.87
C ARG A 234 -4.38 -25.40 -11.32
N LEU A 235 -4.52 -24.12 -11.61
CA LEU A 235 -5.79 -23.56 -12.09
C LEU A 235 -6.25 -24.26 -13.37
N LYS A 236 -5.34 -24.59 -14.29
CA LYS A 236 -5.66 -25.39 -15.49
C LYS A 236 -6.13 -26.80 -15.17
N ASN A 237 -5.62 -27.42 -14.10
CA ASN A 237 -5.99 -28.77 -13.71
C ASN A 237 -7.29 -28.81 -12.87
N MET A 238 -7.76 -27.69 -12.37
CA MET A 238 -9.00 -27.57 -11.59
C MET A 238 -10.24 -27.24 -12.45
N GLY A 239 -10.06 -26.76 -13.68
CA GLY A 239 -11.11 -26.42 -14.66
C GLY A 239 -11.29 -27.51 -15.67
#